data_31124006f667a7806584f6680910837a
#
_entry.id   31124006f667a7806584f6680910837a
#
_cell.length_a   1.000
_cell.length_b   1.000
_cell.length_c   1.000
_cell.angle_alpha   90.00
_cell.angle_beta   90.00
_cell.angle_gamma   90.00
#
_symmetry.space_group_name_H-M   'P 1'
#
loop_
_entity.id
_entity.type
_entity.pdbx_description
1 polymer ?
#
loop_
_entity_poly.entity_id
_entity_poly.type
_entity_poly.pdbx_seq_one_letter_code
_entity_poly.pdbx_strand_id
1 'polypeptide(L)'
;MNSKKIVSAVKLELKNINATYITGGCLAIIGLWTLIQCLTGISSNYYIDTANYLYIFAVLTPILIPAYCLKRMLYLNVSKDTFFKGTLFIYIIAAVAFSVLNLLIYSLTDMIFGYCLSIKNLSVIFSWRGNGVTICLFQQFAFFILVECFFHTLTCAHFHRSGIVADILIAAVLAVFIPIASLRKYLTAFFDLIIFNDNWAVQLISCLILSAVFYLMSVIIIKRRKF
;
A
#
# COMPACT_ATOMS: atom_id res chain seq x y z
N MET A 1 -6.18 19.32 20.90
CA MET A 1 -7.09 18.91 19.78
C MET A 1 -7.91 17.71 20.24
N ASN A 2 -9.21 17.75 20.06
CA ASN A 2 -10.12 16.80 20.71
C ASN A 2 -10.06 15.43 19.99
N SER A 3 -9.54 14.39 20.64
CA SER A 3 -9.44 13.01 20.11
C SER A 3 -10.80 12.50 19.59
N LYS A 4 -11.90 12.89 20.21
CA LYS A 4 -13.24 12.56 19.78
C LYS A 4 -13.56 13.01 18.34
N LYS A 5 -13.04 14.17 17.89
CA LYS A 5 -13.25 14.66 16.51
C LYS A 5 -12.52 13.82 15.49
N ILE A 6 -11.30 13.32 15.82
CA ILE A 6 -10.53 12.44 14.92
C ILE A 6 -11.24 11.10 14.80
N VAL A 7 -11.65 10.50 15.92
CA VAL A 7 -12.39 9.23 15.91
C VAL A 7 -13.70 9.33 15.11
N SER A 8 -14.43 10.45 15.27
CA SER A 8 -15.65 10.68 14.48
C SER A 8 -15.35 10.81 12.99
N ALA A 9 -14.26 11.48 12.61
CA ALA A 9 -13.84 11.60 11.22
C ALA A 9 -13.47 10.23 10.62
N VAL A 10 -12.66 9.45 11.32
CA VAL A 10 -12.30 8.07 10.92
C VAL A 10 -13.56 7.20 10.74
N LYS A 11 -14.46 7.24 11.70
CA LYS A 11 -15.72 6.48 11.62
C LYS A 11 -16.58 6.91 10.42
N LEU A 12 -16.61 8.20 10.10
CA LEU A 12 -17.32 8.73 8.96
C LEU A 12 -16.66 8.31 7.64
N GLU A 13 -15.32 8.34 7.56
CA GLU A 13 -14.57 7.86 6.40
C GLU A 13 -14.87 6.40 6.12
N LEU A 14 -14.75 5.53 7.12
CA LEU A 14 -15.02 4.10 6.99
C LEU A 14 -16.45 3.79 6.58
N LYS A 15 -17.43 4.53 7.12
CA LYS A 15 -18.84 4.39 6.75
C LYS A 15 -19.11 4.83 5.31
N ASN A 16 -18.42 5.86 4.83
CA ASN A 16 -18.63 6.41 3.50
C ASN A 16 -18.07 5.55 2.37
N ILE A 17 -17.05 4.74 2.63
CA ILE A 17 -16.40 3.90 1.61
C ILE A 17 -17.25 2.68 1.26
N ASN A 18 -18.35 2.40 1.98
CA ASN A 18 -19.01 1.10 1.88
C ASN A 18 -17.97 -0.04 1.95
N ALA A 19 -17.03 0.10 2.90
CA ALA A 19 -15.87 -0.77 3.04
C ALA A 19 -16.25 -2.25 2.99
N THR A 20 -17.42 -2.59 3.51
CA THR A 20 -17.97 -3.96 3.50
C THR A 20 -18.20 -4.49 2.10
N TYR A 21 -18.68 -3.66 1.15
CA TYR A 21 -18.91 -4.10 -0.23
C TYR A 21 -17.62 -4.20 -1.03
N ILE A 22 -16.69 -3.26 -0.82
CA ILE A 22 -15.40 -3.28 -1.51
C ILE A 22 -14.56 -4.44 -1.00
N THR A 23 -14.46 -4.63 0.31
CA THR A 23 -13.73 -5.76 0.89
C THR A 23 -14.40 -7.09 0.55
N GLY A 24 -15.72 -7.20 0.60
CA GLY A 24 -16.45 -8.39 0.20
C GLY A 24 -16.25 -8.74 -1.27
N GLY A 25 -16.32 -7.76 -2.17
CA GLY A 25 -16.06 -7.95 -3.60
C GLY A 25 -14.63 -8.41 -3.89
N CYS A 26 -13.66 -7.78 -3.24
CA CYS A 26 -12.26 -8.17 -3.38
C CYS A 26 -11.99 -9.57 -2.81
N LEU A 27 -12.54 -9.93 -1.67
CA LEU A 27 -12.43 -11.28 -1.10
C LEU A 27 -13.09 -12.32 -2.00
N ALA A 28 -14.22 -12.00 -2.63
CA ALA A 28 -14.85 -12.89 -3.61
C ALA A 28 -13.96 -13.11 -4.84
N ILE A 29 -13.33 -12.07 -5.36
CA ILE A 29 -12.38 -12.19 -6.49
C ILE A 29 -11.17 -13.04 -6.10
N ILE A 30 -10.62 -12.83 -4.91
CA ILE A 30 -9.52 -13.64 -4.37
C ILE A 30 -9.95 -15.10 -4.25
N GLY A 31 -11.12 -15.36 -3.66
CA GLY A 31 -11.66 -16.71 -3.51
C GLY A 31 -11.91 -17.40 -4.82
N LEU A 32 -12.46 -16.70 -5.82
CA LEU A 32 -12.65 -17.24 -7.18
C LEU A 32 -11.31 -17.57 -7.85
N TRP A 33 -10.32 -16.69 -7.71
CA TRP A 33 -8.99 -16.93 -8.29
C TRP A 33 -8.30 -18.12 -7.65
N THR A 34 -8.36 -18.28 -6.34
CA THR A 34 -7.81 -19.44 -5.64
C THR A 34 -8.54 -20.74 -6.05
N LEU A 35 -9.85 -20.70 -6.20
CA LEU A 35 -10.63 -21.82 -6.73
C LEU A 35 -10.19 -22.19 -8.15
N ILE A 36 -10.00 -21.21 -9.03
CA ILE A 36 -9.52 -21.45 -10.40
C ILE A 36 -8.12 -22.08 -10.37
N GLN A 37 -7.21 -21.59 -9.55
CA GLN A 37 -5.87 -22.18 -9.40
C GLN A 37 -5.93 -23.63 -8.90
N CYS A 38 -6.80 -23.94 -7.95
CA CYS A 38 -7.00 -25.31 -7.46
C CYS A 38 -7.63 -26.24 -8.51
N LEU A 39 -8.59 -25.74 -9.31
CA LEU A 39 -9.32 -26.55 -10.29
C LEU A 39 -8.54 -26.76 -11.59
N THR A 40 -7.73 -25.79 -12.01
CA THR A 40 -6.96 -25.90 -13.27
C THR A 40 -5.73 -26.78 -13.17
N GLY A 41 -5.42 -27.29 -11.96
CA GLY A 41 -4.30 -28.23 -11.76
C GLY A 41 -3.02 -27.69 -12.38
N ILE A 42 -2.68 -26.41 -12.05
CA ILE A 42 -1.51 -25.77 -12.63
C ILE A 42 -0.30 -26.67 -12.37
N SER A 43 0.23 -27.24 -13.42
CA SER A 43 1.40 -28.13 -13.43
C SER A 43 2.72 -27.41 -13.10
N SER A 44 2.64 -26.29 -12.40
CA SER A 44 3.80 -25.54 -11.94
C SER A 44 4.18 -25.99 -10.53
N ASN A 45 5.45 -26.27 -10.33
CA ASN A 45 6.03 -26.65 -9.03
C ASN A 45 5.98 -25.50 -7.99
N TYR A 46 5.15 -24.48 -8.21
CA TYR A 46 5.03 -23.32 -7.31
C TYR A 46 3.57 -22.86 -7.16
N TYR A 47 3.25 -22.37 -5.99
CA TYR A 47 1.97 -21.77 -5.63
C TYR A 47 2.14 -20.28 -5.36
N ILE A 48 1.33 -19.43 -6.01
CA ILE A 48 1.31 -17.99 -5.73
C ILE A 48 0.43 -17.75 -4.51
N ASP A 49 1.03 -17.26 -3.44
CA ASP A 49 0.34 -17.04 -2.18
C ASP A 49 -0.77 -15.98 -2.32
N THR A 50 -1.95 -16.32 -1.81
CA THR A 50 -3.11 -15.41 -1.76
C THR A 50 -2.85 -14.19 -0.88
N ALA A 51 -1.92 -14.25 0.07
CA ALA A 51 -1.49 -13.11 0.86
C ALA A 51 -0.95 -11.94 0.01
N ASN A 52 -0.44 -12.22 -1.21
CA ASN A 52 0.05 -11.19 -2.13
C ASN A 52 -1.04 -10.19 -2.56
N TYR A 53 -2.32 -10.57 -2.51
CA TYR A 53 -3.42 -9.64 -2.83
C TYR A 53 -3.56 -8.50 -1.81
N LEU A 54 -3.01 -8.63 -0.61
CA LEU A 54 -2.99 -7.54 0.38
C LEU A 54 -2.22 -6.31 -0.13
N TYR A 55 -1.23 -6.50 -1.00
CA TYR A 55 -0.52 -5.39 -1.66
C TYR A 55 -1.44 -4.58 -2.58
N ILE A 56 -2.42 -5.20 -3.22
CA ILE A 56 -3.44 -4.51 -4.02
C ILE A 56 -4.32 -3.65 -3.11
N PHE A 57 -4.72 -4.15 -1.95
CA PHE A 57 -5.49 -3.36 -0.99
C PHE A 57 -4.71 -2.18 -0.44
N ALA A 58 -3.40 -2.32 -0.21
CA ALA A 58 -2.53 -1.23 0.19
C ALA A 58 -2.45 -0.11 -0.86
N VAL A 59 -2.65 -0.44 -2.15
CA VAL A 59 -2.75 0.56 -3.25
C VAL A 59 -4.15 1.16 -3.32
N LEU A 60 -5.20 0.34 -3.21
CA LEU A 60 -6.58 0.80 -3.38
C LEU A 60 -7.06 1.70 -2.24
N THR A 61 -6.68 1.39 -1.00
CA THR A 61 -7.09 2.16 0.19
C THR A 61 -6.77 3.66 0.05
N PRO A 62 -5.52 4.08 -0.27
CA PRO A 62 -5.17 5.49 -0.39
C PRO A 62 -5.72 6.17 -1.65
N ILE A 63 -6.18 5.42 -2.63
CA ILE A 63 -6.88 5.97 -3.80
C ILE A 63 -8.34 6.27 -3.42
N LEU A 64 -9.02 5.33 -2.77
CA LEU A 64 -10.44 5.43 -2.47
C LEU A 64 -10.75 6.49 -1.40
N ILE A 65 -9.95 6.58 -0.33
CA ILE A 65 -10.20 7.50 0.77
C ILE A 65 -10.24 8.97 0.29
N PRO A 66 -9.21 9.53 -0.35
CA PRO A 66 -9.28 10.92 -0.82
C PRO A 66 -10.35 11.12 -1.90
N ALA A 67 -10.50 10.17 -2.84
CA ALA A 67 -11.42 10.29 -3.95
C ALA A 67 -12.88 10.44 -3.48
N TYR A 68 -13.30 9.61 -2.52
CA TYR A 68 -14.68 9.58 -2.07
C TYR A 68 -14.95 10.41 -0.81
N CYS A 69 -13.99 10.46 0.12
CA CYS A 69 -14.26 11.05 1.44
C CYS A 69 -13.88 12.51 1.54
N LEU A 70 -12.84 13.00 0.85
CA LEU A 70 -12.33 14.36 1.04
C LEU A 70 -13.42 15.43 0.79
N LYS A 71 -14.04 15.42 -0.36
CA LYS A 71 -15.09 16.42 -0.70
C LYS A 71 -16.26 16.33 0.27
N ARG A 72 -16.72 15.12 0.55
CA ARG A 72 -17.88 14.89 1.45
C ARG A 72 -17.61 15.38 2.87
N MET A 73 -16.41 15.14 3.40
CA MET A 73 -16.04 15.62 4.74
C MET A 73 -15.94 17.14 4.79
N LEU A 74 -15.43 17.77 3.73
CA LEU A 74 -15.41 19.24 3.64
C LEU A 74 -16.81 19.84 3.59
N TYR A 75 -17.77 19.22 2.89
CA TYR A 75 -19.17 19.63 2.93
C TYR A 75 -19.81 19.50 4.32
N LEU A 76 -19.32 18.57 5.13
CA LEU A 76 -19.74 18.40 6.52
C LEU A 76 -18.95 19.31 7.50
N ASN A 77 -18.28 20.34 7.00
CA ASN A 77 -17.46 21.30 7.77
C ASN A 77 -16.32 20.64 8.59
N VAL A 78 -15.82 19.48 8.16
CA VAL A 78 -14.62 18.87 8.74
C VAL A 78 -13.40 19.61 8.19
N SER A 79 -12.52 20.08 9.09
CA SER A 79 -11.31 20.77 8.66
C SER A 79 -10.36 19.83 7.91
N LYS A 80 -9.61 20.38 6.94
CA LYS A 80 -8.59 19.63 6.19
C LYS A 80 -7.58 18.94 7.11
N ASP A 81 -7.15 19.64 8.18
CA ASP A 81 -6.21 19.07 9.14
C ASP A 81 -6.79 17.86 9.91
N THR A 82 -8.09 17.88 10.20
CA THR A 82 -8.76 16.74 10.85
C THR A 82 -8.88 15.56 9.89
N PHE A 83 -9.21 15.84 8.63
CA PHE A 83 -9.20 14.81 7.58
C PHE A 83 -7.83 14.12 7.48
N PHE A 84 -6.74 14.88 7.29
CA PHE A 84 -5.41 14.29 7.15
C PHE A 84 -4.99 13.46 8.37
N LYS A 85 -5.25 13.94 9.59
CA LYS A 85 -4.92 13.17 10.80
C LYS A 85 -5.73 11.87 10.91
N GLY A 86 -7.02 11.91 10.52
CA GLY A 86 -7.86 10.73 10.45
C GLY A 86 -7.34 9.72 9.43
N THR A 87 -7.05 10.18 8.23
CA THR A 87 -6.55 9.36 7.13
C THR A 87 -5.20 8.70 7.47
N LEU A 88 -4.25 9.46 8.07
CA LEU A 88 -2.97 8.88 8.50
C LEU A 88 -3.18 7.76 9.53
N PHE A 89 -4.10 7.97 10.47
CA PHE A 89 -4.42 6.95 11.47
C PHE A 89 -5.01 5.67 10.82
N ILE A 90 -5.87 5.85 9.81
CA ILE A 90 -6.41 4.70 9.03
C ILE A 90 -5.28 3.95 8.33
N TYR A 91 -4.33 4.64 7.70
CA TYR A 91 -3.19 4.01 7.01
C TYR A 91 -2.32 3.22 7.97
N ILE A 92 -2.00 3.77 9.15
CA ILE A 92 -1.23 3.04 10.16
C ILE A 92 -1.95 1.75 10.56
N ILE A 93 -3.26 1.80 10.81
CA ILE A 93 -4.04 0.61 11.16
C ILE A 93 -4.08 -0.38 10.00
N ALA A 94 -4.31 0.09 8.78
CA ALA A 94 -4.38 -0.74 7.59
C ALA A 94 -3.04 -1.44 7.32
N ALA A 95 -1.92 -0.70 7.38
CA ALA A 95 -0.59 -1.26 7.19
C ALA A 95 -0.24 -2.33 8.25
N VAL A 96 -0.58 -2.10 9.53
CA VAL A 96 -0.42 -3.12 10.58
C VAL A 96 -1.27 -4.34 10.27
N ALA A 97 -2.56 -4.13 9.93
CA ALA A 97 -3.46 -5.23 9.63
C ALA A 97 -2.98 -6.05 8.42
N PHE A 98 -2.57 -5.39 7.33
CA PHE A 98 -2.06 -6.06 6.13
C PHE A 98 -0.76 -6.84 6.41
N SER A 99 0.15 -6.27 7.20
CA SER A 99 1.41 -6.95 7.56
C SER A 99 1.15 -8.21 8.39
N VAL A 100 0.28 -8.11 9.40
CA VAL A 100 -0.08 -9.25 10.24
C VAL A 100 -0.83 -10.31 9.44
N LEU A 101 -1.83 -9.92 8.64
CA LEU A 101 -2.61 -10.84 7.80
C LEU A 101 -1.73 -11.52 6.76
N ASN A 102 -0.78 -10.80 6.13
CA ASN A 102 0.15 -11.40 5.17
C ASN A 102 0.97 -12.51 5.82
N LEU A 103 1.54 -12.25 7.00
CA LEU A 103 2.32 -13.26 7.72
C LEU A 103 1.48 -14.46 8.17
N LEU A 104 0.25 -14.22 8.65
CA LEU A 104 -0.65 -15.29 9.07
C LEU A 104 -1.07 -16.18 7.88
N ILE A 105 -1.53 -15.57 6.79
CA ILE A 105 -1.95 -16.31 5.59
C ILE A 105 -0.76 -17.08 5.02
N TYR A 106 0.41 -16.45 4.88
CA TYR A 106 1.62 -17.14 4.42
C TYR A 106 1.97 -18.34 5.30
N SER A 107 1.95 -18.18 6.62
CA SER A 107 2.28 -19.28 7.55
C SER A 107 1.29 -20.42 7.44
N LEU A 108 0.01 -20.14 7.26
CA LEU A 108 -1.02 -21.16 7.03
C LEU A 108 -0.83 -21.85 5.68
N THR A 109 -0.56 -21.10 4.62
CA THR A 109 -0.31 -21.64 3.28
C THR A 109 0.94 -22.53 3.26
N ASP A 110 2.00 -22.09 3.93
CA ASP A 110 3.25 -22.84 4.05
C ASP A 110 3.06 -24.14 4.82
N MET A 111 2.29 -24.12 5.90
CA MET A 111 1.94 -25.32 6.67
C MET A 111 1.15 -26.34 5.83
N ILE A 112 0.25 -25.88 4.95
CA ILE A 112 -0.63 -26.76 4.17
C ILE A 112 0.07 -27.28 2.92
N PHE A 113 0.76 -26.42 2.17
CA PHE A 113 1.29 -26.70 0.84
C PHE A 113 2.82 -26.72 0.76
N GLY A 114 3.53 -26.23 1.78
CA GLY A 114 4.99 -26.09 1.75
C GLY A 114 5.76 -27.39 1.56
N TYR A 115 5.18 -28.54 1.87
CA TYR A 115 5.78 -29.86 1.63
C TYR A 115 5.72 -30.31 0.16
N CYS A 116 4.76 -29.78 -0.60
CA CYS A 116 4.50 -30.22 -1.98
C CYS A 116 4.86 -29.18 -3.02
N LEU A 117 4.80 -27.89 -2.67
CA LEU A 117 4.92 -26.79 -3.62
C LEU A 117 5.82 -25.68 -3.05
N SER A 118 6.59 -25.02 -3.91
CA SER A 118 7.30 -23.81 -3.51
C SER A 118 6.34 -22.61 -3.49
N ILE A 119 6.16 -22.01 -2.31
CA ILE A 119 5.22 -20.88 -2.13
C ILE A 119 5.91 -19.57 -2.53
N LYS A 120 5.29 -18.85 -3.45
CA LYS A 120 5.75 -17.54 -3.92
C LYS A 120 4.96 -16.43 -3.23
N ASN A 121 5.47 -15.98 -2.07
CA ASN A 121 5.01 -14.79 -1.37
C ASN A 121 5.99 -13.64 -1.62
N LEU A 122 5.50 -12.41 -1.76
CA LEU A 122 6.34 -11.24 -2.00
C LEU A 122 7.34 -11.01 -0.87
N SER A 123 6.99 -11.30 0.39
CA SER A 123 7.93 -11.19 1.51
C SER A 123 9.12 -12.16 1.41
N VAL A 124 8.92 -13.30 0.75
CA VAL A 124 10.01 -14.26 0.45
C VAL A 124 10.82 -13.79 -0.76
N ILE A 125 10.16 -13.32 -1.81
CA ILE A 125 10.81 -12.80 -3.03
C ILE A 125 11.70 -11.60 -2.71
N PHE A 126 11.25 -10.74 -1.79
CA PHE A 126 12.02 -9.58 -1.33
C PHE A 126 13.06 -9.92 -0.24
N SER A 127 13.24 -11.20 0.06
CA SER A 127 14.18 -11.71 1.08
C SER A 127 13.91 -11.24 2.52
N TRP A 128 12.78 -10.60 2.78
CA TRP A 128 12.45 -10.08 4.13
C TRP A 128 12.28 -11.20 5.15
N ARG A 129 11.78 -12.36 4.72
CA ARG A 129 11.59 -13.53 5.58
C ARG A 129 12.90 -14.07 6.15
N GLY A 130 14.00 -13.91 5.41
CA GLY A 130 15.35 -14.31 5.85
C GLY A 130 15.83 -13.57 7.10
N ASN A 131 15.31 -12.37 7.36
CA ASN A 131 15.66 -11.57 8.54
C ASN A 131 14.89 -11.98 9.82
N GLY A 132 14.02 -12.98 9.74
CA GLY A 132 13.15 -13.42 10.83
C GLY A 132 11.77 -12.77 10.80
N VAL A 133 10.80 -13.43 11.48
CA VAL A 133 9.37 -13.08 11.41
C VAL A 133 9.08 -11.67 11.88
N THR A 134 9.68 -11.26 12.99
CA THR A 134 9.44 -9.93 13.59
C THR A 134 9.98 -8.81 12.69
N ILE A 135 11.20 -8.98 12.18
CA ILE A 135 11.82 -7.98 11.29
C ILE A 135 11.03 -7.91 9.98
N CYS A 136 10.65 -9.05 9.41
CA CYS A 136 9.79 -9.13 8.23
C CYS A 136 8.47 -8.34 8.42
N LEU A 137 7.83 -8.44 9.58
CA LEU A 137 6.62 -7.68 9.90
C LEU A 137 6.87 -6.17 9.83
N PHE A 138 7.96 -5.68 10.44
CA PHE A 138 8.29 -4.26 10.41
C PHE A 138 8.68 -3.77 9.01
N GLN A 139 9.38 -4.59 8.23
CA GLN A 139 9.72 -4.27 6.84
C GLN A 139 8.46 -4.15 5.97
N GLN A 140 7.54 -5.09 6.10
CA GLN A 140 6.23 -5.03 5.41
C GLN A 140 5.43 -3.81 5.84
N PHE A 141 5.34 -3.55 7.15
CA PHE A 141 4.63 -2.39 7.68
C PHE A 141 5.17 -1.08 7.10
N ALA A 142 6.49 -0.88 7.13
CA ALA A 142 7.11 0.34 6.59
C ALA A 142 6.88 0.47 5.07
N PHE A 143 6.92 -0.63 4.34
CA PHE A 143 6.64 -0.64 2.92
C PHE A 143 5.17 -0.34 2.61
N PHE A 144 4.21 -0.92 3.34
CA PHE A 144 2.80 -0.60 3.16
C PHE A 144 2.50 0.87 3.43
N ILE A 145 3.05 1.45 4.51
CA ILE A 145 2.91 2.89 4.78
C ILE A 145 3.48 3.72 3.63
N LEU A 146 4.63 3.33 3.06
CA LEU A 146 5.21 4.01 1.90
C LEU A 146 4.26 3.99 0.70
N VAL A 147 3.75 2.82 0.35
CA VAL A 147 2.80 2.62 -0.76
C VAL A 147 1.54 3.46 -0.54
N GLU A 148 0.96 3.40 0.66
CA GLU A 148 -0.25 4.17 0.98
C GLU A 148 -0.01 5.68 0.92
N CYS A 149 1.10 6.19 1.45
CA CYS A 149 1.43 7.62 1.37
C CYS A 149 1.72 8.09 -0.05
N PHE A 150 2.39 7.28 -0.86
CA PHE A 150 2.67 7.56 -2.27
C PHE A 150 1.37 7.68 -3.08
N PHE A 151 0.51 6.67 -3.05
CA PHE A 151 -0.75 6.68 -3.79
C PHE A 151 -1.74 7.71 -3.25
N HIS A 152 -1.74 7.99 -1.95
CA HIS A 152 -2.50 9.11 -1.38
C HIS A 152 -2.06 10.44 -1.99
N THR A 153 -0.76 10.68 -2.08
CA THR A 153 -0.23 11.92 -2.67
C THR A 153 -0.59 12.05 -4.14
N LEU A 154 -0.47 10.97 -4.87
CA LEU A 154 -0.83 10.91 -6.29
C LEU A 154 -2.32 11.21 -6.48
N THR A 155 -3.19 10.58 -5.70
CA THR A 155 -4.64 10.83 -5.73
C THR A 155 -4.98 12.27 -5.35
N CYS A 156 -4.32 12.83 -4.34
CA CYS A 156 -4.49 14.23 -3.96
C CYS A 156 -4.01 15.19 -5.08
N ALA A 157 -2.95 14.84 -5.81
CA ALA A 157 -2.47 15.61 -6.94
C ALA A 157 -3.47 15.61 -8.12
N HIS A 158 -4.22 14.52 -8.33
CA HIS A 158 -5.25 14.41 -9.38
C HIS A 158 -6.46 15.31 -9.16
N PHE A 159 -6.67 15.84 -7.96
CA PHE A 159 -7.63 16.92 -7.76
C PHE A 159 -7.19 18.24 -8.40
N HIS A 160 -5.98 18.32 -8.92
CA HIS A 160 -5.39 19.46 -9.60
C HIS A 160 -4.70 19.01 -10.90
N ARG A 161 -4.42 19.96 -11.82
CA ARG A 161 -3.65 19.65 -13.06
C ARG A 161 -2.26 19.07 -12.79
N SER A 162 -1.71 19.28 -11.58
CA SER A 162 -0.45 18.67 -11.13
C SER A 162 -0.46 17.13 -11.13
N GLY A 163 -1.63 16.49 -11.03
CA GLY A 163 -1.73 15.04 -11.13
C GLY A 163 -1.35 14.52 -12.51
N ILE A 164 -1.84 15.15 -13.56
CA ILE A 164 -1.49 14.80 -14.95
C ILE A 164 0.02 14.97 -15.18
N VAL A 165 0.61 16.05 -14.64
CA VAL A 165 2.06 16.28 -14.71
C VAL A 165 2.83 15.19 -13.96
N ALA A 166 2.36 14.78 -12.77
CA ALA A 166 2.97 13.71 -11.99
C ALA A 166 2.94 12.37 -12.76
N ASP A 167 1.81 12.03 -13.39
CA ASP A 167 1.68 10.80 -14.19
C ASP A 167 2.63 10.80 -15.38
N ILE A 168 2.70 11.93 -16.10
CA ILE A 168 3.62 12.09 -17.24
C ILE A 168 5.07 11.94 -16.77
N LEU A 169 5.44 12.55 -15.63
CA LEU A 169 6.79 12.42 -15.08
C LEU A 169 7.11 10.98 -14.68
N ILE A 170 6.19 10.28 -14.01
CA ILE A 170 6.38 8.87 -13.63
C ILE A 170 6.53 8.02 -14.90
N ALA A 171 5.63 8.19 -15.87
CA ALA A 171 5.69 7.46 -17.12
C ALA A 171 7.00 7.75 -17.89
N ALA A 172 7.43 9.01 -17.94
CA ALA A 172 8.69 9.41 -18.58
C ALA A 172 9.91 8.80 -17.88
N VAL A 173 9.94 8.82 -16.55
CA VAL A 173 11.02 8.17 -15.77
C VAL A 173 11.08 6.68 -16.09
N LEU A 174 9.97 5.98 -16.06
CA LEU A 174 9.93 4.56 -16.38
C LEU A 174 10.33 4.27 -17.82
N ALA A 175 9.80 5.06 -18.79
CA ALA A 175 10.08 4.88 -20.21
C ALA A 175 11.55 5.14 -20.57
N VAL A 176 12.24 6.03 -19.86
CA VAL A 176 13.64 6.40 -20.14
C VAL A 176 14.61 5.55 -19.30
N PHE A 177 14.32 5.33 -18.02
CA PHE A 177 15.25 4.66 -17.11
C PHE A 177 15.30 3.14 -17.31
N ILE A 178 14.18 2.51 -17.73
CA ILE A 178 14.16 1.06 -17.93
C ILE A 178 15.04 0.61 -19.12
N PRO A 179 14.92 1.18 -20.33
CA PRO A 179 15.69 0.71 -21.48
C PRO A 179 17.17 1.12 -21.44
N ILE A 180 17.51 2.26 -20.84
CA ILE A 180 18.88 2.79 -20.83
C ILE A 180 19.66 2.21 -19.65
N ALA A 181 20.66 1.35 -19.92
CA ALA A 181 21.44 0.64 -18.92
C ALA A 181 22.13 1.56 -17.90
N SER A 182 22.65 2.72 -18.33
CA SER A 182 23.29 3.71 -17.45
C SER A 182 22.32 4.37 -16.47
N LEU A 183 21.06 4.54 -16.86
CA LEU A 183 20.01 5.12 -16.03
C LEU A 183 19.29 4.07 -15.17
N ARG A 184 19.16 2.85 -15.70
CA ARG A 184 18.53 1.72 -14.98
C ARG A 184 19.20 1.48 -13.64
N LYS A 185 20.53 1.65 -13.53
CA LYS A 185 21.24 1.49 -12.25
C LYS A 185 20.72 2.40 -11.13
N TYR A 186 20.26 3.61 -11.45
CA TYR A 186 19.69 4.52 -10.45
C TYR A 186 18.29 4.06 -10.00
N LEU A 187 17.52 3.54 -10.95
CA LEU A 187 16.21 2.94 -10.62
C LEU A 187 16.38 1.67 -9.78
N THR A 188 17.34 0.82 -10.12
CA THR A 188 17.69 -0.37 -9.33
C THR A 188 18.14 0.03 -7.94
N ALA A 189 19.06 1.00 -7.80
CA ALA A 189 19.51 1.48 -6.50
C ALA A 189 18.38 2.05 -5.64
N PHE A 190 17.39 2.71 -6.26
CA PHE A 190 16.20 3.17 -5.55
C PHE A 190 15.36 2.00 -5.03
N PHE A 191 15.11 0.96 -5.85
CA PHE A 191 14.38 -0.21 -5.41
C PHE A 191 15.17 -1.05 -4.40
N ASP A 192 16.50 -1.13 -4.55
CA ASP A 192 17.36 -1.76 -3.55
C ASP A 192 17.23 -1.05 -2.20
N LEU A 193 17.14 0.27 -2.19
CA LEU A 193 16.99 1.04 -0.96
C LEU A 193 15.67 0.75 -0.22
N ILE A 194 14.56 0.59 -0.95
CA ILE A 194 13.21 0.49 -0.36
C ILE A 194 12.68 -0.94 -0.27
N ILE A 195 13.23 -1.90 -1.04
CA ILE A 195 12.71 -3.27 -1.12
C ILE A 195 13.80 -4.31 -0.84
N PHE A 196 14.93 -4.25 -1.55
CA PHE A 196 15.94 -5.32 -1.61
C PHE A 196 17.16 -5.06 -0.74
N ASN A 197 17.13 -4.09 0.16
CA ASN A 197 18.29 -3.75 0.98
C ASN A 197 18.61 -4.87 1.97
N ASP A 198 19.87 -5.34 1.97
CA ASP A 198 20.35 -6.35 2.90
C ASP A 198 20.28 -5.86 4.37
N ASN A 199 20.41 -4.55 4.57
CA ASN A 199 20.24 -3.96 5.89
C ASN A 199 18.79 -3.53 6.11
N TRP A 200 18.07 -4.35 6.86
CA TRP A 200 16.66 -4.12 7.18
C TRP A 200 16.39 -2.74 7.85
N ALA A 201 17.33 -2.24 8.66
CA ALA A 201 17.17 -0.94 9.32
C ALA A 201 17.23 0.23 8.32
N VAL A 202 18.11 0.15 7.32
CA VAL A 202 18.22 1.14 6.25
C VAL A 202 16.93 1.15 5.43
N GLN A 203 16.42 -0.01 5.04
CA GLN A 203 15.15 -0.13 4.32
C GLN A 203 14.00 0.50 5.12
N LEU A 204 13.86 0.15 6.39
CA LEU A 204 12.79 0.63 7.27
C LEU A 204 12.83 2.16 7.39
N ILE A 205 14.01 2.72 7.70
CA ILE A 205 14.19 4.17 7.85
C ILE A 205 13.90 4.89 6.53
N SER A 206 14.39 4.36 5.41
CA SER A 206 14.17 4.95 4.09
C SER A 206 12.70 4.96 3.71
N CYS A 207 11.98 3.86 3.93
CA CYS A 207 10.54 3.79 3.70
C CYS A 207 9.77 4.80 4.57
N LEU A 208 10.10 4.94 5.86
CA LEU A 208 9.43 5.87 6.75
C LEU A 208 9.72 7.34 6.39
N ILE A 209 10.96 7.69 6.03
CA ILE A 209 11.31 9.03 5.57
C ILE A 209 10.56 9.38 4.29
N LEU A 210 10.58 8.51 3.29
CA LEU A 210 9.86 8.73 2.03
C LEU A 210 8.35 8.83 2.26
N SER A 211 7.78 8.02 3.14
CA SER A 211 6.37 8.10 3.52
C SER A 211 6.01 9.47 4.10
N ALA A 212 6.85 9.98 5.01
CA ALA A 212 6.65 11.29 5.61
C ALA A 212 6.73 12.41 4.54
N VAL A 213 7.70 12.33 3.62
CA VAL A 213 7.86 13.31 2.54
C VAL A 213 6.62 13.30 1.64
N PHE A 214 6.18 12.14 1.15
CA PHE A 214 4.99 12.03 0.32
C PHE A 214 3.75 12.54 1.05
N TYR A 215 3.55 12.14 2.29
CA TYR A 215 2.40 12.58 3.05
C TYR A 215 2.37 14.09 3.27
N LEU A 216 3.49 14.71 3.59
CA LEU A 216 3.60 16.17 3.71
C LEU A 216 3.31 16.87 2.38
N MET A 217 3.78 16.33 1.26
CA MET A 217 3.45 16.84 -0.08
C MET A 217 1.93 16.83 -0.32
N SER A 218 1.23 15.76 0.03
CA SER A 218 -0.23 15.69 -0.12
C SER A 218 -0.95 16.77 0.69
N VAL A 219 -0.50 17.00 1.93
CA VAL A 219 -1.05 18.06 2.80
C VAL A 219 -0.86 19.43 2.17
N ILE A 220 0.32 19.73 1.61
CA ILE A 220 0.61 21.00 0.94
C ILE A 220 -0.27 21.19 -0.28
N ILE A 221 -0.43 20.17 -1.12
CA ILE A 221 -1.25 20.19 -2.33
C ILE A 221 -2.70 20.56 -1.98
N ILE A 222 -3.29 19.87 -1.01
CA ILE A 222 -4.70 20.08 -0.63
C ILE A 222 -4.92 21.39 0.14
N LYS A 223 -3.97 21.82 0.97
CA LYS A 223 -4.09 23.10 1.71
C LYS A 223 -4.13 24.29 0.77
N ARG A 224 -3.35 24.28 -0.32
CA ARG A 224 -3.33 25.35 -1.31
C ARG A 224 -4.61 25.43 -2.16
N ARG A 225 -5.43 24.38 -2.15
CA ARG A 225 -6.66 24.35 -2.93
C ARG A 225 -7.81 25.03 -2.18
N LYS A 226 -8.52 25.92 -2.87
CA LYS A 226 -9.85 26.43 -2.49
C LYS A 226 -10.89 25.46 -3.09
N PHE A 227 -11.71 24.86 -2.23
CA PHE A 227 -12.83 24.02 -2.64
C PHE A 227 -14.11 24.84 -2.62
#